data_a05637159e64b577d9d23443acb95815
#
_entry.id   a05637159e64b577d9d23443acb95815
#
_cell.length_a   1.000
_cell.length_b   1.000
_cell.length_c   1.000
_cell.angle_alpha   90.00
_cell.angle_beta   90.00
_cell.angle_gamma   90.00
#
_symmetry.space_group_name_H-M   'P 1'
#
loop_
_entity.id
_entity.type
_entity.pdbx_description
1 polymer ?
#
loop_
_entity_poly.entity_id
_entity_poly.type
_entity_poly.pdbx_seq_one_letter_code
_entity_poly.pdbx_strand_id
1 'polypeptide(L)'
;MADIFSNLSESLKQNLTTLGITSPTPVQAEVIPRILQGENVLFESETGTGKTFAYLLPLINKLETLDDHQHVRIIVVAPTFELASQINGACKSVTSHKSALMIGGAPLKRQIETLKEKPEIIIGTAARLVELIHLKKLKIEGLMAAVFDETDRLVKKESLEDTSALRNLLPAGTQIIACTATISKQTKIFFADAKNIVLPPEDVLRKRITHWAIYAENRDKIDTLRKFLAAENPAKALIFTSRADQVETFITN
;
A
#
# COMPACT_ATOMS: atom_id res chain seq x y z
N MET A 1 -4.63 -20.58 16.86
CA MET A 1 -3.70 -20.00 15.87
C MET A 1 -2.48 -19.53 16.62
N ALA A 2 -1.27 -19.88 16.17
CA ALA A 2 -0.05 -19.34 16.79
C ALA A 2 -0.10 -17.81 16.71
N ASP A 3 0.26 -17.16 17.80
CA ASP A 3 0.36 -15.69 17.83
C ASP A 3 1.53 -15.27 16.95
N ILE A 4 1.22 -14.88 15.70
CA ILE A 4 2.23 -14.52 14.69
C ILE A 4 3.03 -13.29 15.12
N PHE A 5 2.43 -12.42 15.92
CA PHE A 5 3.13 -11.27 16.48
C PHE A 5 4.19 -11.69 17.51
N SER A 6 4.12 -12.91 18.08
CA SER A 6 5.18 -13.40 18.97
C SER A 6 6.55 -13.49 18.29
N ASN A 7 6.58 -13.64 16.95
CA ASN A 7 7.80 -13.71 16.14
C ASN A 7 8.38 -12.34 15.76
N LEU A 8 7.70 -11.26 16.12
CA LEU A 8 8.18 -9.90 15.89
C LEU A 8 9.07 -9.44 17.06
N SER A 9 9.90 -8.44 16.81
CA SER A 9 10.73 -7.80 17.83
C SER A 9 9.88 -7.16 18.92
N GLU A 10 10.47 -6.98 20.10
CA GLU A 10 9.79 -6.31 21.23
C GLU A 10 9.41 -4.86 20.89
N SER A 11 10.24 -4.16 20.13
CA SER A 11 9.97 -2.81 19.63
C SER A 11 8.66 -2.77 18.80
N LEU A 12 8.53 -3.67 17.83
CA LEU A 12 7.32 -3.77 17.01
C LEU A 12 6.07 -4.13 17.83
N LYS A 13 6.18 -5.06 18.77
CA LYS A 13 5.08 -5.46 19.66
C LYS A 13 4.58 -4.28 20.51
N GLN A 14 5.50 -3.50 21.08
CA GLN A 14 5.15 -2.32 21.86
C GLN A 14 4.43 -1.27 21.00
N ASN A 15 4.95 -1.01 19.80
CA ASN A 15 4.32 -0.06 18.87
C ASN A 15 2.93 -0.51 18.44
N LEU A 16 2.74 -1.80 18.13
CA LEU A 16 1.42 -2.37 17.82
C LEU A 16 0.45 -2.23 18.99
N THR A 17 0.90 -2.51 20.21
CA THR A 17 0.08 -2.33 21.43
C THR A 17 -0.35 -0.88 21.61
N THR A 18 0.55 0.07 21.37
CA THR A 18 0.26 1.52 21.43
C THR A 18 -0.79 1.92 20.40
N LEU A 19 -0.80 1.28 19.24
CA LEU A 19 -1.80 1.47 18.18
C LEU A 19 -3.12 0.71 18.44
N GLY A 20 -3.23 -0.04 19.53
CA GLY A 20 -4.41 -0.86 19.84
C GLY A 20 -4.53 -2.12 18.97
N ILE A 21 -3.45 -2.53 18.29
CA ILE A 21 -3.42 -3.73 17.43
C ILE A 21 -2.92 -4.90 18.26
N THR A 22 -3.86 -5.70 18.75
CA THR A 22 -3.57 -6.80 19.69
C THR A 22 -3.54 -8.19 19.06
N SER A 23 -4.06 -8.32 17.84
CA SER A 23 -4.11 -9.59 17.11
C SER A 23 -3.95 -9.37 15.61
N PRO A 24 -3.32 -10.34 14.90
CA PRO A 24 -3.18 -10.24 13.45
C PRO A 24 -4.51 -10.42 12.74
N THR A 25 -4.68 -9.71 11.64
CA THR A 25 -5.77 -9.98 10.70
C THR A 25 -5.49 -11.27 9.91
N PRO A 26 -6.50 -11.89 9.27
CA PRO A 26 -6.29 -13.10 8.46
C PRO A 26 -5.19 -12.95 7.40
N VAL A 27 -5.12 -11.81 6.71
CA VAL A 27 -4.05 -11.55 5.73
C VAL A 27 -2.68 -11.48 6.38
N GLN A 28 -2.56 -10.85 7.54
CA GLN A 28 -1.31 -10.77 8.29
C GLN A 28 -0.87 -12.15 8.76
N ALA A 29 -1.82 -12.96 9.23
CA ALA A 29 -1.57 -14.32 9.69
C ALA A 29 -0.97 -15.22 8.59
N GLU A 30 -1.43 -15.07 7.36
CA GLU A 30 -0.99 -15.87 6.22
C GLU A 30 0.30 -15.33 5.58
N VAL A 31 0.46 -14.01 5.48
CA VAL A 31 1.52 -13.37 4.70
C VAL A 31 2.80 -13.15 5.51
N ILE A 32 2.70 -12.73 6.78
CA ILE A 32 3.87 -12.40 7.61
C ILE A 32 4.89 -13.57 7.69
N PRO A 33 4.48 -14.83 7.97
CA PRO A 33 5.43 -15.93 8.07
C PRO A 33 6.21 -16.17 6.77
N ARG A 34 5.54 -16.03 5.62
CA ARG A 34 6.14 -16.25 4.30
C ARG A 34 7.17 -15.17 3.96
N ILE A 35 6.85 -13.91 4.26
CA ILE A 35 7.79 -12.81 4.07
C ILE A 35 9.00 -12.98 4.98
N LEU A 36 8.81 -13.40 6.24
CA LEU A 36 9.92 -13.70 7.16
C LEU A 36 10.83 -14.81 6.62
N GLN A 37 10.27 -15.81 5.93
CA GLN A 37 11.01 -16.91 5.29
C GLN A 37 11.73 -16.48 3.99
N GLY A 38 11.53 -15.25 3.51
CA GLY A 38 12.14 -14.74 2.28
C GLY A 38 11.42 -15.13 1.00
N GLU A 39 10.19 -15.67 1.09
CA GLU A 39 9.41 -16.02 -0.11
C GLU A 39 9.01 -14.75 -0.89
N ASN A 40 9.05 -14.81 -2.22
CA ASN A 40 8.35 -13.86 -3.08
C ASN A 40 6.85 -14.17 -3.02
N VAL A 41 6.03 -13.16 -2.75
CA VAL A 41 4.58 -13.34 -2.57
C VAL A 41 3.78 -12.34 -3.38
N LEU A 42 2.72 -12.82 -4.01
CA LEU A 42 1.63 -12.00 -4.57
C LEU A 42 0.35 -12.36 -3.82
N PHE A 43 -0.19 -11.44 -3.03
CA PHE A 43 -1.37 -11.73 -2.24
C PHE A 43 -2.55 -10.82 -2.58
N GLU A 44 -3.74 -11.43 -2.57
CA GLU A 44 -5.01 -10.75 -2.76
C GLU A 44 -5.70 -10.56 -1.42
N SER A 45 -6.10 -9.33 -1.13
CA SER A 45 -6.90 -9.01 0.04
C SER A 45 -7.63 -7.69 -0.16
N GLU A 46 -8.86 -7.58 0.33
CA GLU A 46 -9.68 -6.37 0.21
C GLU A 46 -9.02 -5.15 0.88
N THR A 47 -9.49 -3.94 0.55
CA THR A 47 -9.05 -2.72 1.23
C THR A 47 -9.50 -2.72 2.69
N GLY A 48 -8.65 -2.19 3.58
CA GLY A 48 -8.97 -2.12 5.02
C GLY A 48 -8.70 -3.40 5.82
N THR A 49 -8.18 -4.47 5.20
CA THR A 49 -7.86 -5.75 5.86
C THR A 49 -6.50 -5.77 6.57
N GLY A 50 -5.71 -4.69 6.48
CA GLY A 50 -4.39 -4.61 7.09
C GLY A 50 -3.22 -5.05 6.21
N LYS A 51 -3.37 -5.02 4.86
CA LYS A 51 -2.31 -5.33 3.89
C LYS A 51 -1.00 -4.60 4.17
N THR A 52 -1.06 -3.31 4.47
CA THR A 52 0.11 -2.48 4.70
C THR A 52 0.97 -3.05 5.84
N PHE A 53 0.38 -3.43 6.95
CA PHE A 53 1.11 -4.07 8.04
C PHE A 53 1.49 -5.52 7.75
N ALA A 54 0.77 -6.21 6.87
CA ALA A 54 1.14 -7.57 6.47
C ALA A 54 2.53 -7.63 5.80
N TYR A 55 2.95 -6.58 5.08
CA TYR A 55 4.29 -6.51 4.50
C TYR A 55 5.26 -5.63 5.31
N LEU A 56 4.82 -4.54 5.94
CA LEU A 56 5.73 -3.67 6.70
C LEU A 56 6.31 -4.38 7.92
N LEU A 57 5.48 -5.03 8.73
CA LEU A 57 5.92 -5.64 9.99
C LEU A 57 7.05 -6.67 9.80
N PRO A 58 6.92 -7.68 8.91
CA PRO A 58 8.00 -8.65 8.71
C PRO A 58 9.26 -8.03 8.11
N LEU A 59 9.12 -7.02 7.24
CA LEU A 59 10.28 -6.35 6.63
C LEU A 59 11.01 -5.47 7.64
N ILE A 60 10.30 -4.73 8.47
CA ILE A 60 10.90 -3.94 9.54
C ILE A 60 11.55 -4.88 10.57
N ASN A 61 10.91 -5.99 10.91
CA ASN A 61 11.49 -7.00 11.79
C ASN A 61 12.84 -7.53 11.27
N LYS A 62 12.94 -7.78 9.96
CA LYS A 62 14.22 -8.14 9.33
C LYS A 62 15.22 -6.99 9.37
N LEU A 63 14.76 -5.76 9.14
CA LEU A 63 15.62 -4.58 9.17
C LEU A 63 16.28 -4.37 10.54
N GLU A 64 15.54 -4.62 11.63
CA GLU A 64 16.05 -4.53 13.00
C GLU A 64 17.13 -5.57 13.34
N THR A 65 17.29 -6.61 12.53
CA THR A 65 18.36 -7.62 12.70
C THR A 65 19.65 -7.27 11.95
N LEU A 66 19.66 -6.19 11.17
CA LEU A 66 20.84 -5.76 10.41
C LEU A 66 21.71 -4.82 11.24
N ASP A 67 23.02 -4.99 11.14
CA ASP A 67 24.01 -4.09 11.79
C ASP A 67 24.28 -2.82 10.97
N ASP A 68 23.98 -2.85 9.67
CA ASP A 68 24.27 -1.75 8.74
C ASP A 68 22.99 -0.99 8.35
N HIS A 69 22.89 0.23 8.84
CA HIS A 69 21.79 1.17 8.61
C HIS A 69 22.17 2.32 7.65
N GLN A 70 23.19 2.13 6.81
CA GLN A 70 23.70 3.17 5.90
C GLN A 70 23.10 3.09 4.48
N HIS A 71 22.32 2.06 4.18
CA HIS A 71 21.81 1.75 2.85
C HIS A 71 20.29 1.65 2.82
N VAL A 72 19.72 1.92 1.65
CA VAL A 72 18.30 1.60 1.40
C VAL A 72 18.11 0.09 1.40
N ARG A 73 17.23 -0.40 2.24
CA ARG A 73 16.95 -1.82 2.43
C ARG A 73 15.57 -2.24 1.90
N ILE A 74 14.63 -1.31 1.97
CA ILE A 74 13.23 -1.57 1.58
C ILE A 74 12.78 -0.47 0.64
N ILE A 75 12.17 -0.86 -0.48
CA ILE A 75 11.42 0.04 -1.36
C ILE A 75 9.96 -0.38 -1.36
N VAL A 76 9.04 0.57 -1.20
CA VAL A 76 7.61 0.36 -1.37
C VAL A 76 7.11 1.23 -2.51
N VAL A 77 6.54 0.59 -3.51
CA VAL A 77 6.02 1.23 -4.74
C VAL A 77 4.51 1.35 -4.63
N ALA A 78 4.02 2.57 -4.76
CA ALA A 78 2.58 2.87 -4.76
C ALA A 78 2.18 3.59 -6.06
N PRO A 79 0.96 3.40 -6.57
CA PRO A 79 0.51 4.02 -7.82
C PRO A 79 0.25 5.53 -7.68
N THR A 80 -0.01 6.02 -6.47
CA THR A 80 -0.34 7.43 -6.24
C THR A 80 0.41 8.03 -5.05
N PHE A 81 0.49 9.36 -5.03
CA PHE A 81 1.02 10.12 -3.90
C PHE A 81 0.27 9.83 -2.59
N GLU A 82 -1.05 9.82 -2.66
CA GLU A 82 -1.92 9.65 -1.49
C GLU A 82 -1.64 8.31 -0.81
N LEU A 83 -1.57 7.23 -1.59
CA LEU A 83 -1.25 5.91 -1.06
C LEU A 83 0.17 5.85 -0.52
N ALA A 84 1.15 6.38 -1.25
CA ALA A 84 2.53 6.46 -0.79
C ALA A 84 2.64 7.22 0.55
N SER A 85 1.90 8.34 0.70
CA SER A 85 1.84 9.11 1.93
C SER A 85 1.20 8.34 3.09
N GLN A 86 0.11 7.60 2.83
CA GLN A 86 -0.54 6.74 3.82
C GLN A 86 0.40 5.62 4.30
N ILE A 87 1.09 4.96 3.36
CA ILE A 87 2.07 3.91 3.70
C ILE A 87 3.21 4.50 4.53
N ASN A 88 3.71 5.69 4.19
CA ASN A 88 4.77 6.35 4.96
C ASN A 88 4.30 6.72 6.38
N GLY A 89 3.06 7.13 6.54
CA GLY A 89 2.43 7.35 7.85
C GLY A 89 2.35 6.06 8.67
N ALA A 90 1.87 4.97 8.06
CA ALA A 90 1.82 3.65 8.68
C ALA A 90 3.22 3.14 9.07
N CYS A 91 4.22 3.33 8.21
CA CYS A 91 5.60 2.97 8.50
C CYS A 91 6.11 3.70 9.75
N LYS A 92 5.96 5.03 9.80
CA LYS A 92 6.40 5.86 10.93
C LYS A 92 5.68 5.55 12.24
N SER A 93 4.48 4.98 12.19
CA SER A 93 3.74 4.61 13.40
C SER A 93 4.27 3.35 14.07
N VAL A 94 5.02 2.50 13.35
CA VAL A 94 5.49 1.20 13.85
C VAL A 94 7.00 1.10 13.98
N THR A 95 7.78 2.07 13.49
CA THR A 95 9.24 2.02 13.57
C THR A 95 9.88 3.40 13.65
N SER A 96 11.06 3.47 14.29
CA SER A 96 11.95 4.64 14.30
C SER A 96 12.95 4.64 13.12
N HIS A 97 13.00 3.57 12.31
CA HIS A 97 13.84 3.54 11.12
C HIS A 97 13.46 4.66 10.15
N LYS A 98 14.47 5.29 9.55
CA LYS A 98 14.23 6.43 8.67
C LYS A 98 13.53 6.01 7.40
N SER A 99 12.37 6.58 7.15
CA SER A 99 11.63 6.44 5.90
C SER A 99 11.58 7.75 5.13
N ALA A 100 11.61 7.67 3.80
CA ALA A 100 11.53 8.82 2.92
C ALA A 100 10.53 8.60 1.78
N LEU A 101 9.82 9.70 1.43
CA LEU A 101 8.79 9.72 0.39
C LEU A 101 9.37 10.28 -0.91
N MET A 102 9.33 9.48 -1.99
CA MET A 102 9.86 9.82 -3.32
C MET A 102 8.72 9.78 -4.36
N ILE A 103 8.21 10.96 -4.73
CA ILE A 103 6.98 11.10 -5.53
C ILE A 103 7.12 12.13 -6.63
N GLY A 104 6.37 11.94 -7.71
CA GLY A 104 6.18 12.96 -8.76
C GLY A 104 5.52 14.22 -8.20
N GLY A 105 5.69 15.35 -8.90
CA GLY A 105 5.09 16.64 -8.51
C GLY A 105 5.81 17.38 -7.37
N ALA A 106 6.59 16.72 -6.55
CA ALA A 106 7.42 17.38 -5.54
C ALA A 106 8.81 17.73 -6.10
N PRO A 107 9.46 18.83 -5.62
CA PRO A 107 10.76 19.27 -6.12
C PRO A 107 11.84 18.17 -5.96
N LEU A 108 12.45 17.78 -7.08
CA LEU A 108 13.48 16.73 -7.13
C LEU A 108 14.66 17.06 -6.20
N LYS A 109 15.12 18.31 -6.19
CA LYS A 109 16.23 18.77 -5.34
C LYS A 109 15.98 18.45 -3.85
N ARG A 110 14.77 18.70 -3.36
CA ARG A 110 14.41 18.43 -1.96
C ARG A 110 14.47 16.94 -1.65
N GLN A 111 14.00 16.10 -2.57
CA GLN A 111 14.04 14.65 -2.38
C GLN A 111 15.48 14.12 -2.39
N ILE A 112 16.35 14.68 -3.24
CA ILE A 112 17.78 14.35 -3.23
C ILE A 112 18.44 14.75 -1.89
N GLU A 113 18.07 15.88 -1.30
CA GLU A 113 18.57 16.26 0.03
C GLU A 113 18.09 15.26 1.11
N THR A 114 16.83 14.84 1.07
CA THR A 114 16.30 13.82 1.99
C THR A 114 17.07 12.49 1.88
N LEU A 115 17.51 12.10 0.68
CA LEU A 115 18.33 10.88 0.52
C LEU A 115 19.71 10.96 1.21
N LYS A 116 20.23 12.16 1.45
CA LYS A 116 21.50 12.34 2.20
C LYS A 116 21.37 11.97 3.68
N GLU A 117 20.13 11.96 4.21
CA GLU A 117 19.84 11.51 5.58
C GLU A 117 19.93 9.99 5.72
N LYS A 118 20.22 9.28 4.63
CA LYS A 118 20.38 7.82 4.53
C LYS A 118 19.15 7.07 5.03
N PRO A 119 17.97 7.30 4.44
CA PRO A 119 16.77 6.53 4.80
C PRO A 119 16.95 5.06 4.40
N GLU A 120 16.48 4.17 5.26
CA GLU A 120 16.53 2.71 5.04
C GLU A 120 15.31 2.23 4.27
N ILE A 121 14.21 2.97 4.38
CA ILE A 121 12.92 2.66 3.75
C ILE A 121 12.55 3.79 2.80
N ILE A 122 12.39 3.45 1.54
CA ILE A 122 11.92 4.40 0.51
C ILE A 122 10.51 4.02 0.08
N ILE A 123 9.61 4.98 0.08
CA ILE A 123 8.23 4.81 -0.36
C ILE A 123 7.98 5.80 -1.49
N GLY A 124 7.47 5.33 -2.63
CA GLY A 124 7.31 6.25 -3.74
C GLY A 124 6.57 5.71 -4.95
N THR A 125 6.50 6.55 -5.98
CA THR A 125 5.95 6.17 -7.29
C THR A 125 7.04 5.62 -8.19
N ALA A 126 6.71 4.63 -9.04
CA ALA A 126 7.68 3.94 -9.90
C ALA A 126 8.50 4.92 -10.75
N ALA A 127 7.86 5.86 -11.44
CA ALA A 127 8.52 6.87 -12.28
C ALA A 127 9.58 7.66 -11.52
N ARG A 128 9.28 8.15 -10.30
CA ARG A 128 10.23 8.93 -9.49
C ARG A 128 11.38 8.08 -8.96
N LEU A 129 11.12 6.84 -8.61
CA LEU A 129 12.17 5.91 -8.17
C LEU A 129 13.15 5.61 -9.32
N VAL A 130 12.64 5.31 -10.51
CA VAL A 130 13.44 5.11 -11.72
C VAL A 130 14.29 6.34 -12.03
N GLU A 131 13.69 7.54 -12.01
CA GLU A 131 14.40 8.80 -12.23
C GLU A 131 15.58 8.97 -11.25
N LEU A 132 15.35 8.74 -9.95
CA LEU A 132 16.37 8.89 -8.93
C LEU A 132 17.49 7.85 -9.04
N ILE A 133 17.18 6.62 -9.46
CA ILE A 133 18.16 5.56 -9.70
C ILE A 133 19.02 5.91 -10.92
N HIS A 134 18.41 6.32 -12.04
CA HIS A 134 19.16 6.73 -13.24
C HIS A 134 20.05 7.94 -12.99
N LEU A 135 19.61 8.88 -12.16
CA LEU A 135 20.44 10.02 -11.71
C LEU A 135 21.53 9.61 -10.70
N LYS A 136 21.65 8.33 -10.35
CA LYS A 136 22.59 7.79 -9.34
C LYS A 136 22.46 8.48 -7.96
N LYS A 137 21.27 8.99 -7.63
CA LYS A 137 20.96 9.61 -6.35
C LYS A 137 20.35 8.61 -5.36
N LEU A 138 19.52 7.68 -5.85
CA LEU A 138 19.03 6.55 -5.10
C LEU A 138 19.87 5.32 -5.43
N LYS A 139 20.63 4.83 -4.45
CA LYS A 139 21.45 3.62 -4.53
C LYS A 139 20.68 2.45 -3.95
N ILE A 140 20.59 1.36 -4.68
CA ILE A 140 19.77 0.19 -4.35
C ILE A 140 20.57 -1.12 -4.24
N GLU A 141 21.89 -1.06 -4.27
CA GLU A 141 22.78 -2.24 -4.24
C GLU A 141 22.60 -3.09 -2.98
N GLY A 142 22.15 -2.46 -1.88
CA GLY A 142 21.87 -3.14 -0.62
C GLY A 142 20.38 -3.51 -0.41
N LEU A 143 19.56 -3.44 -1.45
CA LEU A 143 18.13 -3.63 -1.33
C LEU A 143 17.78 -5.07 -0.92
N MET A 144 17.05 -5.21 0.17
CA MET A 144 16.58 -6.49 0.71
C MET A 144 15.22 -6.88 0.12
N ALA A 145 14.31 -5.91 -0.01
CA ALA A 145 12.95 -6.16 -0.46
C ALA A 145 12.37 -5.00 -1.27
N ALA A 146 11.54 -5.34 -2.25
CA ALA A 146 10.71 -4.42 -3.00
C ALA A 146 9.24 -4.83 -2.89
N VAL A 147 8.41 -3.92 -2.39
CA VAL A 147 6.96 -4.08 -2.25
C VAL A 147 6.27 -3.30 -3.37
N PHE A 148 5.30 -3.92 -4.02
CA PHE A 148 4.42 -3.30 -5.01
C PHE A 148 2.98 -3.32 -4.46
N ASP A 149 2.49 -2.18 -4.00
CA ASP A 149 1.13 -2.05 -3.45
C ASP A 149 0.14 -1.59 -4.53
N GLU A 150 -1.10 -2.04 -4.46
CA GLU A 150 -2.13 -1.88 -5.51
C GLU A 150 -1.61 -2.28 -6.90
N THR A 151 -1.08 -3.50 -7.01
CA THR A 151 -0.44 -3.99 -8.25
C THR A 151 -1.37 -3.99 -9.45
N ASP A 152 -2.68 -4.14 -9.26
CA ASP A 152 -3.69 -4.02 -10.29
C ASP A 152 -3.68 -2.64 -10.97
N ARG A 153 -3.26 -1.58 -10.27
CA ARG A 153 -3.07 -0.24 -10.82
C ARG A 153 -1.67 -0.06 -11.41
N LEU A 154 -0.64 -0.62 -10.78
CA LEU A 154 0.75 -0.53 -11.23
C LEU A 154 1.00 -1.24 -12.57
N VAL A 155 0.23 -2.31 -12.87
CA VAL A 155 0.33 -3.04 -14.15
C VAL A 155 -0.62 -2.53 -15.22
N LYS A 156 -1.38 -1.44 -15.00
CA LYS A 156 -2.16 -0.77 -16.04
C LYS A 156 -1.25 -0.04 -17.01
N LYS A 157 -1.76 0.17 -18.23
CA LYS A 157 -1.01 0.76 -19.35
C LYS A 157 -0.27 2.05 -18.97
N GLU A 158 -0.89 2.89 -18.15
CA GLU A 158 -0.37 4.20 -17.75
C GLU A 158 0.86 4.11 -16.82
N SER A 159 0.99 3.03 -16.06
CA SER A 159 2.06 2.85 -15.05
C SER A 159 2.99 1.68 -15.38
N LEU A 160 2.63 0.85 -16.37
CA LEU A 160 3.32 -0.41 -16.66
C LEU A 160 4.77 -0.20 -17.08
N GLU A 161 5.04 0.83 -17.87
CA GLU A 161 6.39 1.12 -18.37
C GLU A 161 7.34 1.43 -17.21
N ASP A 162 6.97 2.38 -16.36
CA ASP A 162 7.78 2.76 -15.19
C ASP A 162 7.91 1.61 -14.18
N THR A 163 6.83 0.87 -13.96
CA THR A 163 6.85 -0.30 -13.05
C THR A 163 7.76 -1.39 -13.57
N SER A 164 7.75 -1.65 -14.87
CA SER A 164 8.64 -2.62 -15.53
C SER A 164 10.10 -2.15 -15.49
N ALA A 165 10.35 -0.88 -15.79
CA ALA A 165 11.68 -0.30 -15.71
C ALA A 165 12.27 -0.42 -14.29
N LEU A 166 11.47 -0.07 -13.26
CA LEU A 166 11.89 -0.22 -11.87
C LEU A 166 12.21 -1.68 -11.54
N ARG A 167 11.31 -2.61 -11.91
CA ARG A 167 11.51 -4.03 -11.62
C ARG A 167 12.80 -4.57 -12.23
N ASN A 168 13.14 -4.15 -13.45
CA ASN A 168 14.37 -4.55 -14.15
C ASN A 168 15.64 -3.97 -13.52
N LEU A 169 15.53 -2.87 -12.77
CA LEU A 169 16.64 -2.25 -12.07
C LEU A 169 16.93 -2.88 -10.71
N LEU A 170 15.98 -3.69 -10.17
CA LEU A 170 16.15 -4.30 -8.85
C LEU A 170 17.34 -5.28 -8.86
N PRO A 171 18.16 -5.29 -7.79
CA PRO A 171 19.25 -6.24 -7.65
C PRO A 171 18.76 -7.69 -7.63
N ALA A 172 19.57 -8.60 -8.15
CA ALA A 172 19.30 -10.04 -8.02
C ALA A 172 19.23 -10.43 -6.53
N GLY A 173 18.25 -11.27 -6.20
CA GLY A 173 18.01 -11.68 -4.80
C GLY A 173 17.13 -10.74 -3.99
N THR A 174 16.69 -9.59 -4.54
CA THR A 174 15.69 -8.75 -3.89
C THR A 174 14.38 -9.54 -3.71
N GLN A 175 13.88 -9.64 -2.48
CA GLN A 175 12.58 -10.25 -2.19
C GLN A 175 11.45 -9.41 -2.79
N ILE A 176 10.58 -10.02 -3.59
CA ILE A 176 9.45 -9.35 -4.24
C ILE A 176 8.16 -9.63 -3.49
N ILE A 177 7.49 -8.56 -3.08
CA ILE A 177 6.20 -8.62 -2.40
C ILE A 177 5.21 -7.78 -3.20
N ALA A 178 4.13 -8.38 -3.63
CA ALA A 178 3.09 -7.72 -4.40
C ALA A 178 1.73 -7.90 -3.71
N CYS A 179 0.95 -6.83 -3.62
CA CYS A 179 -0.39 -6.91 -3.04
C CYS A 179 -1.41 -6.13 -3.85
N THR A 180 -2.63 -6.61 -3.83
CA THR A 180 -3.74 -6.05 -4.62
C THR A 180 -5.08 -6.37 -3.98
N ALA A 181 -6.11 -5.63 -4.37
CA ALA A 181 -7.49 -5.98 -4.05
C ALA A 181 -8.02 -7.11 -4.96
N THR A 182 -7.49 -7.23 -6.18
CA THR A 182 -7.90 -8.26 -7.16
C THR A 182 -6.71 -8.70 -8.01
N ILE A 183 -6.43 -10.00 -8.04
CA ILE A 183 -5.37 -10.56 -8.87
C ILE A 183 -5.88 -10.77 -10.30
N SER A 184 -5.45 -9.91 -11.21
CA SER A 184 -5.72 -10.03 -12.64
C SER A 184 -4.77 -11.02 -13.34
N LYS A 185 -5.12 -11.43 -14.56
CA LYS A 185 -4.20 -12.23 -15.41
C LYS A 185 -2.88 -11.48 -15.65
N GLN A 186 -2.94 -10.19 -15.90
CA GLN A 186 -1.76 -9.35 -16.13
C GLN A 186 -0.86 -9.27 -14.88
N THR A 187 -1.46 -9.13 -13.69
CA THR A 187 -0.72 -9.15 -12.41
C THR A 187 0.01 -10.48 -12.21
N LYS A 188 -0.66 -11.61 -12.48
CA LYS A 188 -0.03 -12.95 -12.39
C LYS A 188 1.16 -13.11 -13.34
N ILE A 189 1.04 -12.61 -14.57
CA ILE A 189 2.13 -12.67 -15.56
C ILE A 189 3.29 -11.78 -15.10
N PHE A 190 3.01 -10.58 -14.62
CA PHE A 190 4.03 -9.62 -14.20
C PHE A 190 4.82 -10.09 -12.97
N PHE A 191 4.16 -10.77 -12.03
CA PHE A 191 4.75 -11.34 -10.81
C PHE A 191 4.77 -12.88 -10.84
N ALA A 192 5.14 -13.48 -11.98
CA ALA A 192 5.12 -14.94 -12.15
C ALA A 192 6.12 -15.69 -11.25
N ASP A 193 7.14 -15.00 -10.74
CA ASP A 193 8.14 -15.49 -9.79
C ASP A 193 7.66 -15.45 -8.32
N ALA A 194 6.48 -14.88 -8.07
CA ALA A 194 5.90 -14.79 -6.73
C ALA A 194 4.83 -15.86 -6.50
N LYS A 195 4.81 -16.41 -5.28
CA LYS A 195 3.78 -17.36 -4.85
C LYS A 195 2.45 -16.64 -4.66
N ASN A 196 1.43 -17.08 -5.37
CA ASN A 196 0.09 -16.51 -5.28
C ASN A 196 -0.61 -16.97 -4.00
N ILE A 197 -1.11 -16.00 -3.21
CA ILE A 197 -1.89 -16.21 -2.00
C ILE A 197 -3.22 -15.51 -2.22
N VAL A 198 -4.30 -16.28 -2.30
CA VAL A 198 -5.66 -15.76 -2.40
C VAL A 198 -6.36 -16.07 -1.09
N LEU A 199 -6.73 -15.03 -0.37
CA LEU A 199 -7.50 -15.17 0.85
C LEU A 199 -9.00 -15.23 0.50
N PRO A 200 -9.76 -16.06 1.21
CA PRO A 200 -11.21 -16.02 1.05
C PRO A 200 -11.71 -14.60 1.36
N PRO A 201 -12.69 -14.09 0.60
CA PRO A 201 -13.23 -12.77 0.85
C PRO A 201 -13.74 -12.70 2.31
N GLU A 202 -13.29 -11.70 3.04
CA GLU A 202 -13.80 -11.46 4.38
C GLU A 202 -15.25 -10.96 4.28
N ASP A 203 -16.18 -11.85 4.50
CA ASP A 203 -17.63 -11.57 4.57
C ASP A 203 -18.00 -10.48 5.62
N VAL A 204 -17.04 -10.06 6.44
CA VAL A 204 -17.28 -9.15 7.57
C VAL A 204 -17.73 -7.77 7.10
N LEU A 205 -17.14 -7.23 6.04
CA LEU A 205 -17.56 -5.92 5.49
C LEU A 205 -18.91 -6.05 4.77
N ARG A 206 -19.11 -7.12 3.97
CA ARG A 206 -20.37 -7.35 3.26
C ARG A 206 -21.56 -7.54 4.21
N LYS A 207 -21.36 -8.22 5.35
CA LYS A 207 -22.40 -8.44 6.36
C LYS A 207 -22.76 -7.20 7.18
N ARG A 208 -21.87 -6.18 7.22
CA ARG A 208 -22.09 -4.95 8.00
C ARG A 208 -22.61 -3.77 7.18
N ILE A 209 -22.66 -3.90 5.84
CA ILE A 209 -23.12 -2.84 4.95
C ILE A 209 -24.43 -3.25 4.33
N THR A 210 -25.48 -2.46 4.58
CA THR A 210 -26.76 -2.61 3.86
C THR A 210 -26.65 -1.89 2.52
N HIS A 211 -26.91 -2.62 1.43
CA HIS A 211 -26.87 -2.07 0.07
C HIS A 211 -28.28 -1.74 -0.38
N TRP A 212 -28.47 -0.50 -0.82
CA TRP A 212 -29.72 0.00 -1.37
C TRP A 212 -29.51 0.40 -2.83
N ALA A 213 -30.39 -0.03 -3.71
CA ALA A 213 -30.43 0.41 -5.09
C ALA A 213 -31.68 1.25 -5.31
N ILE A 214 -31.50 2.54 -5.64
CA ILE A 214 -32.57 3.47 -5.89
C ILE A 214 -32.53 3.87 -7.36
N TYR A 215 -33.60 3.59 -8.10
CA TYR A 215 -33.72 4.03 -9.47
C TYR A 215 -34.11 5.53 -9.53
N ALA A 216 -33.39 6.29 -10.36
CA ALA A 216 -33.72 7.68 -10.66
C ALA A 216 -33.31 8.01 -12.11
N GLU A 217 -34.11 8.79 -12.82
CA GLU A 217 -33.71 9.39 -14.10
C GLU A 217 -32.55 10.38 -13.88
N ASN A 218 -31.72 10.60 -14.92
CA ASN A 218 -30.53 11.43 -14.78
C ASN A 218 -30.84 12.83 -14.26
N ARG A 219 -31.97 13.43 -14.67
CA ARG A 219 -32.44 14.76 -14.24
C ARG A 219 -32.89 14.81 -12.78
N ASP A 220 -33.34 13.68 -12.23
CA ASP A 220 -33.96 13.61 -10.90
C ASP A 220 -33.02 13.02 -9.84
N LYS A 221 -31.78 12.65 -10.20
CA LYS A 221 -30.83 11.99 -9.28
C LYS A 221 -30.54 12.80 -8.02
N ILE A 222 -30.35 14.11 -8.17
CA ILE A 222 -30.04 14.99 -7.03
C ILE A 222 -31.24 15.10 -6.08
N ASP A 223 -32.42 15.30 -6.61
CA ASP A 223 -33.65 15.39 -5.79
C ASP A 223 -33.98 14.06 -5.11
N THR A 224 -33.79 12.95 -5.82
CA THR A 224 -33.97 11.62 -5.25
C THR A 224 -32.98 11.36 -4.11
N LEU A 225 -31.71 11.73 -4.29
CA LEU A 225 -30.70 11.63 -3.24
C LEU A 225 -31.04 12.48 -2.02
N ARG A 226 -31.48 13.72 -2.22
CA ARG A 226 -31.90 14.62 -1.13
C ARG A 226 -33.07 14.03 -0.33
N LYS A 227 -34.11 13.54 -1.02
CA LYS A 227 -35.27 12.89 -0.40
C LYS A 227 -34.83 11.66 0.40
N PHE A 228 -33.91 10.87 -0.16
CA PHE A 228 -33.36 9.71 0.53
C PHE A 228 -32.59 10.11 1.79
N LEU A 229 -31.67 11.08 1.69
CA LEU A 229 -30.91 11.57 2.84
C LEU A 229 -31.81 12.19 3.92
N ALA A 230 -32.85 12.91 3.52
CA ALA A 230 -33.82 13.47 4.45
C ALA A 230 -34.66 12.38 5.16
N ALA A 231 -35.00 11.31 4.46
CA ALA A 231 -35.77 10.19 5.03
C ALA A 231 -34.92 9.35 5.99
N GLU A 232 -33.68 9.02 5.61
CA GLU A 232 -32.78 8.18 6.41
C GLU A 232 -32.07 8.95 7.54
N ASN A 233 -31.99 10.29 7.43
CA ASN A 233 -31.38 11.20 8.41
C ASN A 233 -30.02 10.70 8.97
N PRO A 234 -29.04 10.35 8.13
CA PRO A 234 -27.79 9.78 8.59
C PRO A 234 -26.96 10.83 9.36
N ALA A 235 -26.30 10.44 10.44
CA ALA A 235 -25.39 11.32 11.20
C ALA A 235 -24.21 11.81 10.35
N LYS A 236 -23.78 11.03 9.35
CA LYS A 236 -22.74 11.38 8.34
C LYS A 236 -23.08 10.71 7.02
N ALA A 237 -22.86 11.43 5.92
CA ALA A 237 -23.01 10.91 4.57
C ALA A 237 -21.76 11.20 3.74
N LEU A 238 -21.33 10.23 2.92
CA LEU A 238 -20.28 10.40 1.93
C LEU A 238 -20.86 10.12 0.55
N ILE A 239 -20.82 11.11 -0.34
CA ILE A 239 -21.40 11.03 -1.67
C ILE A 239 -20.29 10.95 -2.70
N PHE A 240 -20.31 9.88 -3.51
CA PHE A 240 -19.41 9.72 -4.65
C PHE A 240 -20.12 10.11 -5.94
N THR A 241 -19.46 10.93 -6.75
CA THR A 241 -19.94 11.31 -8.08
C THR A 241 -19.06 10.71 -9.17
N SER A 242 -19.62 10.43 -10.34
CA SER A 242 -18.86 9.90 -11.48
C SER A 242 -17.94 10.94 -12.14
N ARG A 243 -18.15 12.23 -11.88
CA ARG A 243 -17.41 13.36 -12.49
C ARG A 243 -17.16 14.44 -11.45
N ALA A 244 -15.97 15.05 -11.49
CA ALA A 244 -15.58 16.11 -10.54
C ALA A 244 -16.45 17.37 -10.65
N ASP A 245 -16.89 17.72 -11.86
CA ASP A 245 -17.77 18.89 -12.11
C ASP A 245 -19.18 18.73 -11.48
N GLN A 246 -19.60 17.53 -11.16
CA GLN A 246 -20.87 17.27 -10.48
C GLN A 246 -20.81 17.60 -8.98
N VAL A 247 -19.62 17.67 -8.38
CA VAL A 247 -19.47 17.95 -6.94
C VAL A 247 -20.02 19.33 -6.59
N GLU A 248 -19.72 20.37 -7.37
CA GLU A 248 -20.22 21.73 -7.16
C GLU A 248 -21.74 21.80 -7.21
N THR A 249 -22.37 21.02 -8.10
CA THR A 249 -23.83 20.95 -8.23
C THR A 249 -24.51 20.36 -6.98
N PHE A 250 -23.82 19.45 -6.25
CA PHE A 250 -24.33 18.90 -4.99
C PHE A 250 -24.15 19.84 -3.79
N ILE A 251 -23.16 20.74 -3.82
CA ILE A 251 -22.87 21.65 -2.70
C ILE A 251 -23.71 22.94 -2.80
N THR A 252 -23.97 23.42 -4.01
CA THR A 252 -24.63 24.73 -4.25
C THR A 252 -26.16 24.67 -4.28
N ASN A 253 -26.74 23.52 -4.29
CA ASN A 253 -28.17 23.29 -4.28
C ASN A 253 -28.58 22.53 -3.02
#